data_cbf8882974f7dc55aa73b2ac4a5bc002
#
_entry.id   cbf8882974f7dc55aa73b2ac4a5bc002
#
_cell.length_a   1.000
_cell.length_b   1.000
_cell.length_c   1.000
_cell.angle_alpha   90.00
_cell.angle_beta   90.00
_cell.angle_gamma   90.00
#
_symmetry.space_group_name_H-M   'P 1'
#
loop_
_entity.id
_entity.type
_entity.pdbx_description
1 polymer ?
#
loop_
_entity_poly.entity_id
_entity_poly.type
_entity_poly.pdbx_seq_one_letter_code
_entity_poly.pdbx_strand_id
1 'polypeptide(L)'
;KMAKEKKLKSYGDRQYVPHVLRYYSFGRIPSGIGNGAIVQVALTQEGNGGTTYWSWYGFQKRVSWCACFTSWCADQCGYIESGVIPKFSLCSDGVKQFQKRKQFKDGSYVPAAGDIIFFDWGENGTIDHVGIVESVTKGTVNTVEGNSGDRVKRHSYPIGDNRIYGYGVPKY
;
A
#
# COMPACT_ATOMS: atom_id res chain seq x y z
N LYS A 1 10.68 8.28 25.15
CA LYS A 1 10.60 6.83 25.49
C LYS A 1 9.31 6.49 26.20
N MET A 2 9.04 7.18 27.35
CA MET A 2 7.83 6.90 28.15
C MET A 2 6.51 7.16 27.37
N ALA A 3 6.45 8.18 26.55
CA ALA A 3 5.26 8.45 25.74
C ALA A 3 5.01 7.33 24.70
N LYS A 4 6.08 6.75 24.15
CA LYS A 4 5.98 5.62 23.24
C LYS A 4 5.46 4.36 23.96
N GLU A 5 5.99 4.08 25.11
CA GLU A 5 5.57 2.92 25.92
C GLU A 5 4.11 3.03 26.38
N LYS A 6 3.71 4.23 26.80
CA LYS A 6 2.30 4.52 27.11
C LYS A 6 1.38 4.26 25.94
N LYS A 7 1.78 4.71 24.74
CA LYS A 7 0.99 4.52 23.54
C LYS A 7 0.94 3.06 23.11
N LEU A 8 2.04 2.35 23.26
CA LEU A 8 2.12 0.92 23.03
C LEU A 8 1.14 0.15 23.94
N LYS A 9 1.03 0.52 25.19
CA LYS A 9 0.11 -0.12 26.13
C LYS A 9 -1.37 0.19 25.87
N SER A 10 -1.68 1.34 25.25
CA SER A 10 -3.05 1.72 24.94
C SER A 10 -3.64 1.04 23.71
N TYR A 11 -2.80 0.40 22.92
CA TYR A 11 -3.21 -0.32 21.71
C TYR A 11 -2.97 -1.82 21.88
N GLY A 12 -3.61 -2.44 22.82
CA GLY A 12 -3.41 -3.86 23.12
C GLY A 12 -3.94 -4.87 22.09
N ASP A 13 -4.28 -4.42 20.90
CA ASP A 13 -4.84 -5.21 19.82
C ASP A 13 -4.04 -5.05 18.51
N ARG A 14 -4.57 -5.55 17.42
CA ARG A 14 -3.94 -5.49 16.09
C ARG A 14 -3.68 -4.09 15.57
N GLN A 15 -4.46 -3.11 15.97
CA GLN A 15 -4.26 -1.72 15.54
C GLN A 15 -2.98 -1.12 16.10
N TYR A 16 -2.48 -1.73 17.13
CA TYR A 16 -1.24 -1.34 17.77
C TYR A 16 -0.01 -1.48 16.85
N VAL A 17 0.05 -2.52 16.04
CA VAL A 17 1.20 -2.80 15.17
C VAL A 17 1.53 -1.63 14.24
N PRO A 18 0.56 -1.04 13.51
CA PRO A 18 0.82 0.13 12.69
C PRO A 18 1.43 1.30 13.46
N HIS A 19 0.95 1.53 14.66
CA HIS A 19 1.49 2.60 15.51
C HIS A 19 2.91 2.31 15.98
N VAL A 20 3.22 1.07 16.27
CA VAL A 20 4.58 0.64 16.60
C VAL A 20 5.52 0.91 15.42
N LEU A 21 5.14 0.49 14.23
CA LEU A 21 5.93 0.69 13.02
C LEU A 21 6.13 2.18 12.72
N ARG A 22 5.12 2.99 12.90
CA ARG A 22 5.19 4.44 12.75
C ARG A 22 6.28 5.07 13.64
N TYR A 23 6.48 4.56 14.84
CA TYR A 23 7.51 5.08 15.75
C TYR A 23 8.89 4.49 15.50
N TYR A 24 8.97 3.21 15.21
CA TYR A 24 10.25 2.49 15.17
C TYR A 24 10.87 2.40 13.78
N SER A 25 10.07 2.46 12.74
CA SER A 25 10.57 2.47 11.35
C SER A 25 10.91 3.86 10.87
N PHE A 26 10.43 4.88 11.56
CA PHE A 26 10.62 6.26 11.16
C PHE A 26 12.10 6.63 11.11
N GLY A 27 12.54 7.15 9.97
CA GLY A 27 13.91 7.59 9.75
C GLY A 27 14.95 6.47 9.67
N ARG A 28 14.55 5.21 9.72
CA ARG A 28 15.47 4.08 9.64
C ARG A 28 15.62 3.52 8.23
N ILE A 29 14.70 3.84 7.36
CA ILE A 29 14.73 3.38 5.99
C ILE A 29 15.42 4.45 5.16
N PRO A 30 16.58 4.15 4.60
CA PRO A 30 17.28 5.10 3.76
C PRO A 30 16.44 5.55 2.58
N SER A 31 16.59 6.82 2.22
CA SER A 31 15.96 7.38 1.03
C SER A 31 16.38 6.60 -0.21
N GLY A 32 15.43 6.30 -1.09
CA GLY A 32 15.68 5.65 -2.36
C GLY A 32 15.67 4.13 -2.35
N ILE A 33 15.55 3.48 -1.20
CA ILE A 33 15.41 2.01 -1.11
C ILE A 33 14.00 1.57 -0.72
N GLY A 34 13.03 2.47 -0.77
CA GLY A 34 11.64 2.19 -0.43
C GLY A 34 11.33 2.38 1.05
N ASN A 35 10.19 1.84 1.47
CA ASN A 35 9.68 1.99 2.83
C ASN A 35 9.15 0.67 3.38
N GLY A 36 9.81 0.15 4.42
CA GLY A 36 9.39 -1.08 5.09
C GLY A 36 8.19 -0.92 6.03
N ALA A 37 7.87 0.29 6.47
CA ALA A 37 6.78 0.49 7.43
C ALA A 37 5.42 0.12 6.84
N ILE A 38 5.08 0.62 5.65
CA ILE A 38 3.83 0.28 4.98
C ILE A 38 3.78 -1.20 4.58
N VAL A 39 4.91 -1.77 4.19
CA VAL A 39 5.02 -3.20 3.87
C VAL A 39 4.72 -4.04 5.10
N GLN A 40 5.31 -3.73 6.25
CA GLN A 40 5.05 -4.46 7.49
C GLN A 40 3.58 -4.36 7.92
N VAL A 41 2.98 -3.17 7.81
CA VAL A 41 1.54 -3.01 8.07
C VAL A 41 0.72 -3.92 7.16
N ALA A 42 0.99 -3.91 5.86
CA ALA A 42 0.28 -4.74 4.89
C ALA A 42 0.41 -6.24 5.20
N LEU A 43 1.61 -6.70 5.51
CA LEU A 43 1.89 -8.10 5.82
C LEU A 43 1.15 -8.58 7.06
N THR A 44 0.96 -7.73 8.09
CA THR A 44 0.18 -8.09 9.28
C THR A 44 -1.29 -8.35 8.97
N GLN A 45 -1.77 -7.91 7.81
CA GLN A 45 -3.18 -8.05 7.40
C GLN A 45 -3.43 -9.26 6.51
N GLU A 46 -2.41 -10.03 6.16
CA GLU A 46 -2.55 -11.20 5.27
C GLU A 46 -3.66 -12.15 5.76
N GLY A 47 -4.51 -12.56 4.85
CA GLY A 47 -5.66 -13.43 5.12
C GLY A 47 -6.94 -12.72 5.55
N ASN A 48 -6.89 -11.43 5.88
CA ASN A 48 -8.07 -10.68 6.30
C ASN A 48 -9.03 -10.43 5.12
N GLY A 49 -10.34 -10.39 5.41
CA GLY A 49 -11.36 -9.87 4.52
C GLY A 49 -11.43 -8.35 4.53
N GLY A 50 -12.34 -7.78 3.73
CA GLY A 50 -12.33 -6.35 3.41
C GLY A 50 -13.04 -5.41 4.36
N THR A 51 -13.84 -5.92 5.31
CA THR A 51 -14.74 -5.08 6.12
C THR A 51 -14.03 -3.94 6.84
N THR A 52 -12.86 -4.21 7.43
CA THR A 52 -12.05 -3.19 8.11
C THR A 52 -11.72 -2.03 7.17
N TYR A 53 -11.36 -2.32 5.93
CA TYR A 53 -10.79 -1.32 5.02
C TYR A 53 -11.86 -0.49 4.34
N TRP A 54 -12.90 -1.11 3.77
CA TRP A 54 -13.94 -0.34 3.12
C TRP A 54 -14.83 0.41 4.12
N SER A 55 -15.07 -0.13 5.33
CA SER A 55 -15.82 0.59 6.36
C SER A 55 -15.01 1.77 6.94
N TRP A 56 -13.71 1.58 7.17
CA TRP A 56 -12.83 2.70 7.57
C TRP A 56 -12.84 3.84 6.53
N TYR A 57 -12.87 3.48 5.25
CA TYR A 57 -12.90 4.49 4.19
C TYR A 57 -14.19 5.31 4.20
N GLY A 58 -15.29 4.75 4.70
CA GLY A 58 -16.59 5.40 4.84
C GLY A 58 -17.73 4.72 4.09
N PHE A 59 -17.51 3.55 3.50
CA PHE A 59 -18.55 2.81 2.82
C PHE A 59 -19.43 2.05 3.82
N GLN A 60 -20.75 2.02 3.56
CA GLN A 60 -21.73 1.35 4.42
C GLN A 60 -21.96 -0.11 4.07
N LYS A 61 -21.45 -0.54 2.93
CA LYS A 61 -21.55 -1.91 2.44
C LYS A 61 -20.32 -2.26 1.63
N ARG A 62 -20.14 -3.54 1.35
CA ARG A 62 -19.01 -4.04 0.58
C ARG A 62 -18.92 -3.35 -0.78
N VAL A 63 -17.73 -2.88 -1.09
CA VAL A 63 -17.31 -2.36 -2.40
C VAL A 63 -16.05 -3.11 -2.84
N SER A 64 -15.56 -2.83 -4.03
CA SER A 64 -14.21 -3.23 -4.43
C SER A 64 -13.20 -2.49 -3.53
N TRP A 65 -12.38 -3.22 -2.78
CA TRP A 65 -11.65 -2.62 -1.65
C TRP A 65 -10.12 -2.70 -1.74
N CYS A 66 -9.57 -3.02 -2.90
CA CYS A 66 -8.11 -3.01 -3.08
C CYS A 66 -7.48 -1.64 -2.79
N ALA A 67 -8.10 -0.58 -3.29
CA ALA A 67 -7.65 0.80 -3.04
C ALA A 67 -7.92 1.25 -1.60
N CYS A 68 -9.04 0.83 -1.01
CA CYS A 68 -9.32 1.08 0.41
C CYS A 68 -8.25 0.46 1.31
N PHE A 69 -7.82 -0.77 1.00
CA PHE A 69 -6.76 -1.46 1.73
C PHE A 69 -5.42 -0.70 1.64
N THR A 70 -5.02 -0.31 0.43
CA THR A 70 -3.79 0.46 0.23
C THR A 70 -3.82 1.77 1.00
N SER A 71 -4.93 2.51 0.94
CA SER A 71 -5.11 3.76 1.68
C SER A 71 -5.11 3.52 3.19
N TRP A 72 -5.73 2.44 3.66
CA TRP A 72 -5.72 2.09 5.08
C TRP A 72 -4.31 1.81 5.58
N CYS A 73 -3.51 1.04 4.84
CA CYS A 73 -2.11 0.78 5.20
C CYS A 73 -1.30 2.07 5.29
N ALA A 74 -1.50 2.98 4.34
CA ALA A 74 -0.85 4.29 4.35
C ALA A 74 -1.28 5.13 5.56
N ASP A 75 -2.56 5.12 5.91
CA ASP A 75 -3.10 5.83 7.07
C ASP A 75 -2.50 5.32 8.38
N GLN A 76 -2.37 4.01 8.53
CA GLN A 76 -1.77 3.40 9.72
C GLN A 76 -0.32 3.87 9.94
N CYS A 77 0.40 4.19 8.87
CA CYS A 77 1.74 4.76 8.91
C CYS A 77 1.76 6.28 9.08
N GLY A 78 0.61 6.95 9.05
CA GLY A 78 0.51 8.40 9.07
C GLY A 78 0.79 9.07 7.72
N TYR A 79 0.85 8.30 6.63
CA TYR A 79 1.20 8.81 5.30
C TYR A 79 0.07 9.52 4.58
N ILE A 80 -1.18 9.29 4.99
CA ILE A 80 -2.31 10.09 4.49
C ILE A 80 -2.26 11.49 5.10
N GLU A 81 -2.17 11.58 6.42
CA GLU A 81 -2.14 12.84 7.16
C GLU A 81 -0.94 13.71 6.75
N SER A 82 0.23 13.11 6.57
CA SER A 82 1.45 13.80 6.15
C SER A 82 1.48 14.15 4.65
N GLY A 83 0.53 13.63 3.87
CA GLY A 83 0.47 13.85 2.42
C GLY A 83 1.47 13.05 1.60
N VAL A 84 2.19 12.09 2.21
CA VAL A 84 3.16 11.24 1.50
C VAL A 84 2.48 10.32 0.50
N ILE A 85 1.34 9.74 0.88
CA ILE A 85 0.52 8.90 0.00
C ILE A 85 -0.88 9.51 -0.08
N PRO A 86 -1.45 9.67 -1.28
CA PRO A 86 -2.83 10.14 -1.41
C PRO A 86 -3.83 9.10 -0.93
N LYS A 87 -4.96 9.55 -0.38
CA LYS A 87 -6.10 8.69 -0.05
C LYS A 87 -6.95 8.50 -1.29
N PHE A 88 -7.24 7.26 -1.67
CA PHE A 88 -8.10 6.94 -2.81
C PHE A 88 -8.83 5.62 -2.61
N SER A 89 -10.03 5.50 -3.18
CA SER A 89 -10.85 4.29 -3.20
C SER A 89 -11.05 3.72 -4.60
N LEU A 90 -10.67 4.48 -5.62
CA LEU A 90 -10.66 4.06 -7.03
C LEU A 90 -9.22 4.01 -7.54
N CYS A 91 -8.84 2.91 -8.17
CA CYS A 91 -7.49 2.73 -8.70
C CYS A 91 -7.11 3.82 -9.72
N SER A 92 -8.03 4.17 -10.62
CA SER A 92 -7.81 5.23 -11.61
C SER A 92 -7.59 6.61 -10.96
N ASP A 93 -8.25 6.88 -9.85
CA ASP A 93 -8.05 8.12 -9.11
C ASP A 93 -6.66 8.14 -8.44
N GLY A 94 -6.25 7.01 -7.89
CA GLY A 94 -4.90 6.84 -7.34
C GLY A 94 -3.82 7.17 -8.36
N VAL A 95 -3.94 6.62 -9.57
CA VAL A 95 -3.01 6.91 -10.68
C VAL A 95 -2.98 8.40 -10.99
N LYS A 96 -4.15 9.03 -11.16
CA LYS A 96 -4.25 10.47 -11.45
C LYS A 96 -3.59 11.32 -10.37
N GLN A 97 -3.78 10.97 -9.10
CA GLN A 97 -3.17 11.71 -7.99
C GLN A 97 -1.65 11.59 -7.99
N PHE A 98 -1.09 10.41 -8.24
CA PHE A 98 0.35 10.25 -8.38
C PHE A 98 0.90 10.97 -9.61
N GLN A 99 0.19 10.95 -10.73
CA GLN A 99 0.58 11.70 -11.93
C GLN A 99 0.61 13.21 -11.66
N LYS A 100 -0.40 13.74 -11.01
CA LYS A 100 -0.47 15.16 -10.63
C LYS A 100 0.69 15.58 -9.73
N ARG A 101 1.17 14.68 -8.89
CA ARG A 101 2.33 14.89 -8.01
C ARG A 101 3.66 14.67 -8.71
N LYS A 102 3.68 14.28 -9.97
CA LYS A 102 4.88 13.86 -10.73
C LYS A 102 5.62 12.69 -10.03
N GLN A 103 4.85 11.79 -9.46
CA GLN A 103 5.31 10.61 -8.70
C GLN A 103 4.79 9.32 -9.31
N PHE A 104 4.47 9.31 -10.60
CA PHE A 104 4.02 8.12 -11.32
C PHE A 104 5.10 7.67 -12.31
N LYS A 105 5.33 6.36 -12.34
CA LYS A 105 6.23 5.68 -13.29
C LYS A 105 5.45 4.62 -14.05
N ASP A 106 5.77 4.43 -15.32
CA ASP A 106 5.14 3.39 -16.14
C ASP A 106 5.60 1.97 -15.73
N GLY A 107 5.04 0.95 -16.40
CA GLY A 107 5.30 -0.45 -16.09
C GLY A 107 6.74 -0.92 -16.33
N SER A 108 7.58 -0.15 -17.00
CA SER A 108 9.00 -0.47 -17.21
C SER A 108 9.89 -0.12 -16.01
N TYR A 109 9.36 0.65 -15.08
CA TYR A 109 10.08 1.05 -13.87
C TYR A 109 10.39 -0.17 -12.98
N VAL A 110 11.58 -0.19 -12.39
CA VAL A 110 11.94 -1.19 -11.38
C VAL A 110 11.59 -0.63 -10.01
N PRO A 111 10.57 -1.16 -9.35
CA PRO A 111 10.07 -0.59 -8.10
C PRO A 111 10.96 -0.93 -6.90
N ALA A 112 10.68 -0.24 -5.80
CA ALA A 112 11.22 -0.53 -4.48
C ALA A 112 10.11 -0.86 -3.50
N ALA A 113 10.46 -1.47 -2.37
CA ALA A 113 9.52 -1.75 -1.29
C ALA A 113 8.78 -0.47 -0.87
N GLY A 114 7.46 -0.56 -0.74
CA GLY A 114 6.61 0.56 -0.39
C GLY A 114 6.06 1.36 -1.58
N ASP A 115 6.52 1.12 -2.79
CA ASP A 115 5.88 1.68 -3.98
C ASP A 115 4.46 1.11 -4.14
N ILE A 116 3.60 1.87 -4.79
CA ILE A 116 2.21 1.48 -5.03
C ILE A 116 2.08 0.99 -6.46
N ILE A 117 1.73 -0.29 -6.63
CA ILE A 117 1.64 -0.93 -7.95
C ILE A 117 0.20 -0.93 -8.45
N PHE A 118 0.00 -0.52 -9.70
CA PHE A 118 -1.30 -0.49 -10.37
C PHE A 118 -1.32 -1.47 -11.54
N PHE A 119 -2.46 -2.14 -11.72
CA PHE A 119 -2.64 -3.16 -12.72
C PHE A 119 -3.77 -2.84 -13.69
N ASP A 120 -3.57 -3.23 -14.92
CA ASP A 120 -4.56 -3.32 -15.98
C ASP A 120 -4.60 -4.78 -16.46
N TRP A 121 -5.49 -5.57 -15.86
CA TRP A 121 -5.55 -7.00 -16.13
C TRP A 121 -5.94 -7.32 -17.57
N GLY A 122 -6.73 -6.46 -18.17
CA GLY A 122 -7.24 -6.64 -19.54
C GLY A 122 -6.33 -6.05 -20.60
N GLU A 123 -5.26 -5.36 -20.22
CA GLU A 123 -4.36 -4.64 -21.14
C GLU A 123 -5.14 -3.71 -22.09
N ASN A 124 -6.16 -3.04 -21.56
CA ASN A 124 -7.11 -2.22 -22.33
C ASN A 124 -7.15 -0.75 -21.89
N GLY A 125 -6.22 -0.35 -21.02
CA GLY A 125 -6.14 1.02 -20.48
C GLY A 125 -7.01 1.26 -19.24
N THR A 126 -7.73 0.23 -18.76
CA THR A 126 -8.54 0.32 -17.55
C THR A 126 -7.71 -0.14 -16.35
N ILE A 127 -7.58 0.72 -15.35
CA ILE A 127 -6.83 0.38 -14.14
C ILE A 127 -7.77 -0.40 -13.21
N ASP A 128 -7.52 -1.70 -13.07
CA ASP A 128 -8.43 -2.65 -12.42
C ASP A 128 -8.08 -2.91 -10.96
N HIS A 129 -6.81 -2.73 -10.58
CA HIS A 129 -6.32 -3.22 -9.30
C HIS A 129 -5.13 -2.41 -8.80
N VAL A 130 -4.87 -2.50 -7.50
CA VAL A 130 -3.75 -1.82 -6.85
C VAL A 130 -3.24 -2.68 -5.70
N GLY A 131 -1.95 -2.60 -5.47
CA GLY A 131 -1.29 -3.26 -4.35
C GLY A 131 -0.11 -2.45 -3.82
N ILE A 132 0.59 -3.03 -2.85
CA ILE A 132 1.79 -2.47 -2.24
C ILE A 132 2.96 -3.37 -2.62
N VAL A 133 4.02 -2.81 -3.15
CA VAL A 133 5.25 -3.55 -3.43
C VAL A 133 5.89 -3.95 -2.12
N GLU A 134 6.03 -5.25 -1.91
CA GLU A 134 6.70 -5.83 -0.74
C GLU A 134 8.23 -5.81 -0.91
N SER A 135 8.68 -6.29 -2.05
CA SER A 135 10.10 -6.42 -2.38
C SER A 135 10.31 -6.68 -3.86
N VAL A 136 11.54 -6.54 -4.29
CA VAL A 136 11.98 -6.95 -5.64
C VAL A 136 13.13 -7.93 -5.48
N THR A 137 12.99 -9.12 -6.06
CA THR A 137 14.00 -10.17 -5.97
C THR A 137 14.16 -10.86 -7.33
N LYS A 138 15.37 -10.86 -7.88
CA LYS A 138 15.72 -11.62 -9.09
C LYS A 138 14.74 -11.44 -10.26
N GLY A 139 14.43 -10.20 -10.60
CA GLY A 139 13.51 -9.90 -11.71
C GLY A 139 12.04 -10.11 -11.40
N THR A 140 11.69 -10.28 -10.14
CA THR A 140 10.32 -10.49 -9.66
C THR A 140 9.93 -9.37 -8.71
N VAL A 141 8.75 -8.77 -8.91
CA VAL A 141 8.11 -7.88 -7.95
C VAL A 141 7.14 -8.68 -7.10
N ASN A 142 7.35 -8.65 -5.78
CA ASN A 142 6.47 -9.27 -4.80
C ASN A 142 5.55 -8.21 -4.23
N THR A 143 4.29 -8.54 -4.02
CA THR A 143 3.25 -7.58 -3.59
C THR A 143 2.43 -8.09 -2.42
N VAL A 144 1.79 -7.15 -1.72
CA VAL A 144 0.67 -7.42 -0.81
C VAL A 144 -0.54 -6.68 -1.34
N GLU A 145 -1.62 -7.39 -1.56
CA GLU A 145 -2.79 -6.87 -2.26
C GLU A 145 -4.07 -7.15 -1.49
N GLY A 146 -4.89 -6.13 -1.31
CA GLY A 146 -6.24 -6.28 -0.81
C GLY A 146 -7.21 -6.69 -1.91
N ASN A 147 -8.31 -7.33 -1.52
CA ASN A 147 -9.36 -7.78 -2.42
C ASN A 147 -8.88 -8.74 -3.54
N SER A 148 -7.90 -9.54 -3.24
CA SER A 148 -7.47 -10.63 -4.10
C SER A 148 -8.21 -11.91 -3.67
N GLY A 149 -9.25 -12.30 -4.44
CA GLY A 149 -10.17 -13.33 -3.99
C GLY A 149 -10.84 -12.97 -2.66
N ASP A 150 -11.20 -11.71 -2.49
CA ASP A 150 -11.83 -11.15 -1.29
C ASP A 150 -11.01 -11.29 -0.01
N ARG A 151 -9.70 -11.34 -0.14
CA ARG A 151 -8.73 -11.46 0.96
C ARG A 151 -7.52 -10.56 0.70
N VAL A 152 -6.76 -10.30 1.75
CA VAL A 152 -5.40 -9.76 1.63
C VAL A 152 -4.47 -10.93 1.32
N LYS A 153 -3.76 -10.84 0.20
CA LYS A 153 -2.85 -11.90 -0.28
C LYS A 153 -1.54 -11.33 -0.77
N ARG A 154 -0.53 -12.18 -0.75
CA ARG A 154 0.77 -11.93 -1.39
C ARG A 154 0.77 -12.53 -2.79
N HIS A 155 1.39 -11.81 -3.71
CA HIS A 155 1.57 -12.24 -5.10
C HIS A 155 2.98 -11.92 -5.60
N SER A 156 3.32 -12.48 -6.75
CA SER A 156 4.60 -12.23 -7.43
C SER A 156 4.37 -12.12 -8.93
N TYR A 157 5.03 -11.17 -9.56
CA TYR A 157 4.94 -10.89 -10.99
C TYR A 157 6.33 -10.66 -11.57
N PRO A 158 6.59 -11.04 -12.84
CA PRO A 158 7.81 -10.58 -13.51
C PRO A 158 7.87 -9.05 -13.55
N ILE A 159 9.05 -8.47 -13.38
CA ILE A 159 9.26 -7.05 -13.67
C ILE A 159 8.99 -6.83 -15.15
N GLY A 160 8.22 -5.78 -15.48
CA GLY A 160 7.82 -5.48 -16.84
C GLY A 160 6.67 -6.35 -17.38
N ASP A 161 5.97 -7.10 -16.52
CA ASP A 161 4.73 -7.79 -16.89
C ASP A 161 3.76 -6.78 -17.52
N ASN A 162 3.22 -7.11 -18.71
CA ASN A 162 2.35 -6.20 -19.47
C ASN A 162 1.09 -5.76 -18.71
N ARG A 163 0.65 -6.54 -17.72
CA ARG A 163 -0.51 -6.21 -16.89
C ARG A 163 -0.20 -5.18 -15.81
N ILE A 164 1.06 -4.87 -15.58
CA ILE A 164 1.46 -3.79 -14.69
C ILE A 164 1.33 -2.48 -15.44
N TYR A 165 0.33 -1.68 -15.05
CA TYR A 165 0.10 -0.37 -15.64
C TYR A 165 1.20 0.64 -15.26
N GLY A 166 1.63 0.60 -14.00
CA GLY A 166 2.69 1.46 -13.51
C GLY A 166 2.70 1.56 -12.00
N TYR A 167 3.46 2.52 -11.52
CA TYR A 167 3.75 2.65 -10.09
C TYR A 167 3.59 4.09 -9.60
N GLY A 168 2.93 4.24 -8.46
CA GLY A 168 3.05 5.43 -7.64
C GLY A 168 4.30 5.30 -6.78
N VAL A 169 5.15 6.33 -6.82
CA VAL A 169 6.43 6.34 -6.09
C VAL A 169 6.40 7.43 -5.04
N PRO A 170 5.96 7.10 -3.81
CA PRO A 170 5.87 8.10 -2.75
C PRO A 170 7.25 8.64 -2.34
N LYS A 171 7.28 9.89 -1.91
CA LYS A 171 8.48 10.51 -1.33
C LYS A 171 8.45 10.31 0.20
N TYR A 172 8.92 9.19 0.61
CA TYR A 172 9.02 8.83 2.02
C TYR A 172 10.00 9.68 2.81
#